data_acd7d07a2f24fe4df1dc6bb9aa3928a4
#
_entry.id   acd7d07a2f24fe4df1dc6bb9aa3928a4
#
_cell.length_a   1.000
_cell.length_b   1.000
_cell.length_c   1.000
_cell.angle_alpha   90.00
_cell.angle_beta   90.00
_cell.angle_gamma   90.00
#
_symmetry.space_group_name_H-M   'P 1'
#
loop_
_entity.id
_entity.type
_entity.pdbx_description
1 polymer ?
#
loop_
_entity_poly.entity_id
_entity_poly.type
_entity_poly.pdbx_seq_one_letter_code
_entity_poly.pdbx_strand_id
1 'polypeptide(L)'
;QRWVLLIPAALLGAVVAGTDYGTLSDKGTAFTIWLLVSSLLIGLGEELVFRGIAVAALRLNGRRETTVALWTSVLFGVAHAVNWFIDGGGNVLQIVTTMFMGWFLYLTRRATRGLLVPVLVHGLWDFGLFTGNVTSPIYPGVAIFLVVEFALIPVVILRRRRIEALAE
;
A
#
# COMPACT_ATOMS: atom_id res chain seq x y z
N GLN A 1 -3.03 6.70 18.47
CA GLN A 1 -1.61 6.85 18.85
C GLN A 1 -0.88 7.54 17.70
N ARG A 2 -0.30 8.73 17.99
CA ARG A 2 0.35 9.58 16.95
C ARG A 2 1.50 8.89 16.18
N TRP A 3 2.18 7.91 16.82
CA TRP A 3 3.27 7.20 16.16
C TRP A 3 2.82 6.39 14.92
N VAL A 4 1.54 5.97 14.84
CA VAL A 4 1.02 5.25 13.67
C VAL A 4 1.06 6.13 12.43
N LEU A 5 1.01 7.46 12.59
CA LEU A 5 1.12 8.42 11.48
C LEU A 5 2.53 8.44 10.86
N LEU A 6 3.53 7.85 11.53
CA LEU A 6 4.86 7.65 10.92
C LEU A 6 4.81 6.62 9.77
N ILE A 7 3.81 5.71 9.76
CA ILE A 7 3.66 4.73 8.67
C ILE A 7 3.34 5.44 7.35
N PRO A 8 2.23 6.19 7.20
CA PRO A 8 1.97 6.90 5.95
C PRO A 8 3.04 7.94 5.62
N ALA A 9 3.67 8.58 6.62
CA ALA A 9 4.76 9.51 6.39
C ALA A 9 5.99 8.82 5.78
N ALA A 10 6.38 7.64 6.28
CA ALA A 10 7.48 6.85 5.75
C ALA A 10 7.20 6.36 4.32
N LEU A 11 5.96 5.88 4.07
CA LEU A 11 5.54 5.45 2.73
C LEU A 11 5.58 6.61 1.73
N LEU A 12 5.08 7.78 2.11
CA LEU A 12 5.17 8.98 1.25
C LEU A 12 6.60 9.46 1.06
N GLY A 13 7.46 9.33 2.07
CA GLY A 13 8.89 9.57 1.94
C GLY A 13 9.56 8.65 0.92
N ALA A 14 9.18 7.36 0.90
CA ALA A 14 9.62 6.40 -0.11
C ALA A 14 9.15 6.79 -1.52
N VAL A 15 7.91 7.26 -1.67
CA VAL A 15 7.39 7.77 -2.95
C VAL A 15 8.26 8.92 -3.47
N VAL A 16 8.51 9.93 -2.63
CA VAL A 16 9.34 11.08 -3.02
C VAL A 16 10.76 10.66 -3.41
N ALA A 17 11.37 9.74 -2.67
CA ALA A 17 12.74 9.32 -2.91
C ALA A 17 12.89 8.27 -4.03
N GLY A 18 11.86 7.43 -4.25
CA GLY A 18 11.90 6.29 -5.17
C GLY A 18 11.24 6.54 -6.52
N THR A 19 10.53 7.66 -6.72
CA THR A 19 9.94 8.02 -8.02
C THR A 19 10.99 8.27 -9.07
N ASP A 20 10.82 7.71 -10.27
CA ASP A 20 11.69 8.01 -11.41
C ASP A 20 11.27 9.31 -12.10
N TYR A 21 11.85 10.40 -11.64
CA TYR A 21 11.63 11.73 -12.20
C TYR A 21 12.20 11.87 -13.62
N GLY A 22 13.22 11.07 -13.98
CA GLY A 22 13.76 11.01 -15.34
C GLY A 22 12.70 10.52 -16.31
N THR A 23 12.06 9.38 -16.00
CA THR A 23 10.94 8.85 -16.79
C THR A 23 9.80 9.87 -16.92
N LEU A 24 9.42 10.56 -15.84
CA LEU A 24 8.36 11.58 -15.90
C LEU A 24 8.74 12.74 -16.82
N SER A 25 9.99 13.20 -16.76
CA SER A 25 10.51 14.26 -17.64
C SER A 25 10.49 13.83 -19.12
N ASP A 26 10.98 12.62 -19.40
CA ASP A 26 11.12 12.10 -20.77
C ASP A 26 9.76 11.82 -21.42
N LYS A 27 8.79 11.29 -20.65
CA LYS A 27 7.44 10.98 -21.14
C LYS A 27 6.51 12.20 -21.17
N GLY A 28 6.85 13.24 -20.43
CA GLY A 28 6.16 14.52 -20.43
C GLY A 28 4.89 14.60 -19.58
N THR A 29 4.32 15.80 -19.54
CA THR A 29 3.24 16.16 -18.61
C THR A 29 1.97 15.33 -18.80
N ALA A 30 1.57 15.04 -20.02
CA ALA A 30 0.36 14.27 -20.30
C ALA A 30 0.46 12.86 -19.71
N PHE A 31 1.59 12.18 -19.90
CA PHE A 31 1.86 10.87 -19.31
C PHE A 31 1.82 10.94 -17.78
N THR A 32 2.49 11.94 -17.19
CA THR A 32 2.53 12.13 -15.73
C THR A 32 1.13 12.27 -15.14
N ILE A 33 0.27 13.09 -15.77
CA ILE A 33 -1.12 13.29 -15.31
C ILE A 33 -1.91 11.99 -15.42
N TRP A 34 -1.85 11.30 -16.57
CA TRP A 34 -2.58 10.06 -16.76
C TRP A 34 -2.12 8.96 -15.80
N LEU A 35 -0.81 8.84 -15.58
CA LEU A 35 -0.26 7.87 -14.63
C LEU A 35 -0.74 8.17 -13.20
N LEU A 36 -0.69 9.45 -12.78
CA LEU A 36 -1.14 9.86 -11.46
C LEU A 36 -2.65 9.58 -11.27
N VAL A 37 -3.46 9.99 -12.23
CA VAL A 37 -4.93 9.76 -12.17
C VAL A 37 -5.23 8.27 -12.12
N SER A 38 -4.59 7.46 -12.97
CA SER A 38 -4.80 6.01 -13.00
C SER A 38 -4.41 5.36 -11.68
N SER A 39 -3.24 5.71 -11.13
CA SER A 39 -2.77 5.17 -9.84
C SER A 39 -3.71 5.56 -8.68
N LEU A 40 -4.20 6.80 -8.67
CA LEU A 40 -5.17 7.24 -7.66
C LEU A 40 -6.52 6.51 -7.79
N LEU A 41 -6.97 6.20 -9.00
CA LEU A 41 -8.20 5.43 -9.25
C LEU A 41 -8.02 3.96 -8.83
N ILE A 42 -6.86 3.36 -9.07
CA ILE A 42 -6.52 2.01 -8.56
C ILE A 42 -6.56 2.03 -7.04
N GLY A 43 -5.82 2.94 -6.40
CA GLY A 43 -5.81 3.08 -4.95
C GLY A 43 -7.21 3.30 -4.37
N LEU A 44 -8.05 4.13 -5.03
CA LEU A 44 -9.45 4.34 -4.62
C LEU A 44 -10.25 3.04 -4.68
N GLY A 45 -10.21 2.33 -5.81
CA GLY A 45 -10.97 1.10 -6.01
C GLY A 45 -10.58 0.01 -5.00
N GLU A 46 -9.28 -0.19 -4.82
CA GLU A 46 -8.77 -1.22 -3.91
C GLU A 46 -9.01 -0.87 -2.44
N GLU A 47 -8.81 0.38 -2.03
CA GLU A 47 -9.10 0.78 -0.66
C GLU A 47 -10.60 0.75 -0.34
N LEU A 48 -11.48 1.06 -1.29
CA LEU A 48 -12.92 0.87 -1.12
C LEU A 48 -13.28 -0.60 -0.88
N VAL A 49 -12.69 -1.51 -1.64
CA VAL A 49 -12.97 -2.95 -1.50
C VAL A 49 -12.38 -3.49 -0.18
N PHE A 50 -11.09 -3.30 0.05
CA PHE A 50 -10.40 -3.99 1.15
C PHE A 50 -10.52 -3.24 2.47
N ARG A 51 -10.41 -1.90 2.50
CA ARG A 51 -10.48 -1.10 3.74
C ARG A 51 -11.86 -0.51 3.98
N GLY A 52 -12.70 -0.40 2.94
CA GLY A 52 -14.12 -0.07 3.06
C GLY A 52 -14.96 -1.31 3.35
N ILE A 53 -15.30 -2.03 2.29
CA ILE A 53 -16.32 -3.11 2.31
C ILE A 53 -15.87 -4.31 3.16
N ALA A 54 -14.68 -4.87 2.91
CA ALA A 54 -14.22 -6.06 3.62
C ALA A 54 -14.04 -5.80 5.13
N VAL A 55 -13.48 -4.65 5.52
CA VAL A 55 -13.38 -4.25 6.93
C VAL A 55 -14.77 -4.12 7.56
N ALA A 56 -15.71 -3.45 6.89
CA ALA A 56 -17.07 -3.28 7.40
C ALA A 56 -17.78 -4.64 7.55
N ALA A 57 -17.70 -5.50 6.54
CA ALA A 57 -18.29 -6.83 6.57
C ALA A 57 -17.77 -7.69 7.72
N LEU A 58 -16.45 -7.75 7.94
CA LEU A 58 -15.85 -8.51 9.02
C LEU A 58 -16.25 -7.97 10.41
N ARG A 59 -16.33 -6.64 10.58
CA ARG A 59 -16.77 -6.01 11.82
C ARG A 59 -18.24 -6.27 12.11
N LEU A 60 -19.11 -6.17 11.11
CA LEU A 60 -20.55 -6.49 11.26
C LEU A 60 -20.76 -7.96 11.65
N ASN A 61 -19.88 -8.86 11.26
CA ASN A 61 -19.87 -10.27 11.68
C ASN A 61 -19.16 -10.49 13.03
N GLY A 62 -18.93 -9.46 13.82
CA GLY A 62 -18.37 -9.55 15.19
C GLY A 62 -16.91 -10.00 15.25
N ARG A 63 -16.16 -9.89 14.16
CA ARG A 63 -14.73 -10.29 14.16
C ARG A 63 -13.89 -9.28 14.92
N ARG A 64 -12.92 -9.80 15.70
CA ARG A 64 -11.94 -8.97 16.42
C ARG A 64 -11.07 -8.18 15.45
N GLU A 65 -10.63 -6.99 15.84
CA GLU A 65 -9.81 -6.11 14.99
C GLU A 65 -8.53 -6.77 14.45
N THR A 66 -7.88 -7.63 15.25
CA THR A 66 -6.73 -8.41 14.78
C THR A 66 -7.10 -9.35 13.62
N THR A 67 -8.26 -9.98 13.69
CA THR A 67 -8.79 -10.84 12.63
C THR A 67 -9.15 -10.02 11.39
N VAL A 68 -9.76 -8.85 11.58
CA VAL A 68 -10.09 -7.92 10.50
C VAL A 68 -8.82 -7.47 9.79
N ALA A 69 -7.81 -7.00 10.54
CA ALA A 69 -6.53 -6.59 9.99
C ALA A 69 -5.84 -7.70 9.19
N LEU A 70 -5.77 -8.91 9.80
CA LEU A 70 -5.13 -10.06 9.18
C LEU A 70 -5.81 -10.43 7.85
N TRP A 71 -7.13 -10.68 7.88
CA TRP A 71 -7.84 -11.16 6.70
C TRP A 71 -7.90 -10.12 5.58
N THR A 72 -8.11 -8.85 5.88
CA THR A 72 -8.10 -7.81 4.83
C THR A 72 -6.72 -7.63 4.21
N SER A 73 -5.64 -7.83 4.98
CA SER A 73 -4.26 -7.78 4.46
C SER A 73 -3.92 -9.02 3.63
N VAL A 74 -4.27 -10.22 4.10
CA VAL A 74 -4.05 -11.47 3.37
C VAL A 74 -4.83 -11.47 2.05
N LEU A 75 -6.11 -11.10 2.09
CA LEU A 75 -6.94 -11.01 0.88
C LEU A 75 -6.40 -10.00 -0.12
N PHE A 76 -5.86 -8.88 0.38
CA PHE A 76 -5.21 -7.88 -0.47
C PHE A 76 -3.99 -8.44 -1.20
N GLY A 77 -3.08 -9.12 -0.49
CA GLY A 77 -1.94 -9.77 -1.13
C GLY A 77 -2.33 -10.90 -2.09
N VAL A 78 -3.32 -11.73 -1.69
CA VAL A 78 -3.81 -12.83 -2.55
C VAL A 78 -4.46 -12.30 -3.83
N ALA A 79 -5.17 -11.16 -3.78
CA ALA A 79 -5.72 -10.53 -4.97
C ALA A 79 -4.64 -10.18 -6.00
N HIS A 80 -3.43 -9.82 -5.54
CA HIS A 80 -2.29 -9.56 -6.42
C HIS A 80 -1.68 -10.83 -7.04
N ALA A 81 -2.08 -12.03 -6.59
CA ALA A 81 -1.67 -13.27 -7.25
C ALA A 81 -2.22 -13.38 -8.69
N VAL A 82 -3.24 -12.60 -9.06
CA VAL A 82 -3.73 -12.52 -10.43
C VAL A 82 -2.63 -12.04 -11.39
N ASN A 83 -1.71 -11.20 -10.95
CA ASN A 83 -0.58 -10.72 -11.73
C ASN A 83 0.35 -11.85 -12.19
N TRP A 84 0.37 -12.98 -11.45
CA TRP A 84 1.08 -14.19 -11.87
C TRP A 84 0.64 -14.68 -13.23
N PHE A 85 -0.65 -14.61 -13.52
CA PHE A 85 -1.22 -15.08 -14.78
C PHE A 85 -1.12 -14.04 -15.89
N ILE A 86 -1.04 -12.75 -15.54
CA ILE A 86 -0.99 -11.64 -16.49
C ILE A 86 0.44 -11.41 -16.98
N ASP A 87 1.40 -11.38 -16.05
CA ASP A 87 2.79 -11.01 -16.33
C ASP A 87 3.68 -12.21 -16.75
N GLY A 88 3.11 -13.43 -16.77
CA GLY A 88 3.79 -14.65 -17.22
C GLY A 88 4.91 -15.15 -16.31
N GLY A 89 5.09 -14.57 -15.13
CA GLY A 89 6.10 -14.96 -14.15
C GLY A 89 5.71 -14.54 -12.75
N GLY A 90 5.33 -15.52 -11.92
CA GLY A 90 4.83 -15.23 -10.58
C GLY A 90 5.87 -14.56 -9.69
N ASN A 91 5.45 -13.47 -9.07
CA ASN A 91 6.26 -12.77 -8.09
C ASN A 91 5.71 -12.98 -6.68
N VAL A 92 6.16 -14.07 -6.01
CA VAL A 92 5.81 -14.35 -4.61
C VAL A 92 6.17 -13.17 -3.70
N LEU A 93 7.25 -12.47 -4.01
CA LEU A 93 7.66 -11.28 -3.26
C LEU A 93 6.57 -10.19 -3.33
N GLN A 94 5.96 -9.97 -4.50
CA GLN A 94 4.86 -9.01 -4.64
C GLN A 94 3.67 -9.39 -3.75
N ILE A 95 3.27 -10.66 -3.72
CA ILE A 95 2.15 -11.12 -2.87
C ILE A 95 2.45 -10.85 -1.39
N VAL A 96 3.67 -11.15 -0.96
CA VAL A 96 4.08 -10.95 0.45
C VAL A 96 4.17 -9.47 0.80
N THR A 97 4.80 -8.65 -0.04
CA THR A 97 4.93 -7.20 0.20
C THR A 97 3.56 -6.53 0.19
N THR A 98 2.68 -6.88 -0.74
CA THR A 98 1.30 -6.32 -0.75
C THR A 98 0.47 -6.76 0.46
N MET A 99 0.70 -7.94 1.07
CA MET A 99 0.09 -8.28 2.37
C MET A 99 0.53 -7.31 3.46
N PHE A 100 1.82 -6.97 3.55
CA PHE A 100 2.31 -6.01 4.54
C PHE A 100 1.84 -4.59 4.24
N MET A 101 1.89 -4.16 2.98
CA MET A 101 1.29 -2.90 2.55
C MET A 101 -0.20 -2.84 2.97
N GLY A 102 -0.91 -3.94 2.78
CA GLY A 102 -2.28 -4.11 3.24
C GLY A 102 -2.46 -3.80 4.71
N TRP A 103 -1.55 -4.28 5.55
CA TRP A 103 -1.57 -4.01 6.97
C TRP A 103 -1.25 -2.55 7.30
N PHE A 104 -0.27 -1.94 6.64
CA PHE A 104 0.09 -0.53 6.83
C PHE A 104 -1.07 0.41 6.45
N LEU A 105 -1.75 0.14 5.34
CA LEU A 105 -2.92 0.92 4.91
C LEU A 105 -4.11 0.73 5.86
N TYR A 106 -4.31 -0.49 6.40
CA TYR A 106 -5.30 -0.73 7.44
C TYR A 106 -5.01 0.10 8.70
N LEU A 107 -3.77 0.14 9.18
CA LEU A 107 -3.37 0.95 10.32
C LEU A 107 -3.53 2.45 10.04
N THR A 108 -3.18 2.88 8.83
CA THR A 108 -3.38 4.26 8.37
C THR A 108 -4.85 4.64 8.41
N ARG A 109 -5.73 3.79 7.87
CA ARG A 109 -7.19 3.99 7.92
C ARG A 109 -7.69 4.18 9.36
N ARG A 110 -7.24 3.34 10.29
CA ARG A 110 -7.64 3.45 11.71
C ARG A 110 -7.14 4.74 12.34
N ALA A 111 -5.90 5.10 12.09
CA ALA A 111 -5.30 6.30 12.67
C ALA A 111 -5.95 7.59 12.15
N THR A 112 -6.33 7.61 10.88
CA THR A 112 -6.95 8.78 10.21
C THR A 112 -8.48 8.74 10.21
N ARG A 113 -9.08 7.65 10.71
CA ARG A 113 -10.53 7.45 10.82
C ARG A 113 -11.28 7.57 9.51
N GLY A 114 -10.63 7.24 8.38
CA GLY A 114 -11.24 7.38 7.05
C GLY A 114 -10.44 6.70 5.96
N LEU A 115 -10.98 6.72 4.73
CA LEU A 115 -10.35 6.12 3.57
C LEU A 115 -9.48 7.11 2.77
N LEU A 116 -9.66 8.42 2.95
CA LEU A 116 -8.97 9.41 2.12
C LEU A 116 -7.45 9.27 2.19
N VAL A 117 -6.88 9.18 3.40
CA VAL A 117 -5.42 9.08 3.56
C VAL A 117 -4.87 7.75 3.03
N PRO A 118 -5.42 6.56 3.36
CA PRO A 118 -4.95 5.34 2.73
C PRO A 118 -5.10 5.33 1.20
N VAL A 119 -6.17 5.88 0.62
CA VAL A 119 -6.34 6.03 -0.83
C VAL A 119 -5.22 6.86 -1.44
N LEU A 120 -4.92 8.02 -0.85
CA LEU A 120 -3.84 8.89 -1.34
C LEU A 120 -2.47 8.24 -1.19
N VAL A 121 -2.18 7.63 -0.04
CA VAL A 121 -0.90 6.94 0.19
C VAL A 121 -0.71 5.79 -0.79
N HIS A 122 -1.76 4.98 -0.99
CA HIS A 122 -1.74 3.84 -1.90
C HIS A 122 -1.53 4.30 -3.36
N GLY A 123 -2.39 5.20 -3.84
CA GLY A 123 -2.29 5.67 -5.24
C GLY A 123 -0.96 6.38 -5.53
N LEU A 124 -0.41 7.14 -4.58
CA LEU A 124 0.91 7.75 -4.73
C LEU A 124 2.03 6.71 -4.68
N TRP A 125 1.90 5.66 -3.87
CA TRP A 125 2.83 4.53 -3.85
C TRP A 125 2.88 3.84 -5.21
N ASP A 126 1.74 3.52 -5.79
CA ASP A 126 1.64 2.92 -7.12
C ASP A 126 2.20 3.85 -8.19
N PHE A 127 1.87 5.14 -8.13
CA PHE A 127 2.45 6.14 -9.02
C PHE A 127 3.97 6.10 -9.01
N GLY A 128 4.57 6.12 -7.82
CA GLY A 128 6.03 6.06 -7.69
C GLY A 128 6.63 4.76 -8.25
N LEU A 129 6.02 3.60 -7.93
CA LEU A 129 6.48 2.30 -8.43
C LEU A 129 6.35 2.21 -9.97
N PHE A 130 5.23 2.64 -10.53
CA PHE A 130 4.98 2.53 -11.96
C PHE A 130 5.89 3.42 -12.79
N THR A 131 6.37 4.55 -12.26
CA THR A 131 7.38 5.36 -12.97
C THR A 131 8.66 4.57 -13.26
N GLY A 132 9.13 3.75 -12.33
CA GLY A 132 10.32 2.92 -12.51
C GLY A 132 10.11 1.74 -13.46
N ASN A 133 8.91 1.16 -13.47
CA ASN A 133 8.61 -0.02 -14.28
C ASN A 133 8.50 0.27 -15.78
N VAL A 134 8.31 1.54 -16.18
CA VAL A 134 8.16 1.93 -17.59
C VAL A 134 9.48 1.80 -18.37
N THR A 135 10.61 2.05 -17.72
CA THR A 135 11.91 2.15 -18.40
C THR A 135 12.87 1.02 -18.10
N SER A 136 12.75 0.38 -16.95
CA SER A 136 13.65 -0.71 -16.56
C SER A 136 13.00 -1.65 -15.57
N PRO A 137 13.07 -2.99 -15.79
CA PRO A 137 12.63 -3.95 -14.80
C PRO A 137 13.47 -3.92 -13.50
N ILE A 138 14.60 -3.23 -13.50
CA ILE A 138 15.50 -3.08 -12.33
C ILE A 138 15.80 -1.60 -12.12
N TYR A 139 14.74 -0.82 -11.86
CA TYR A 139 14.93 0.58 -11.46
C TYR A 139 15.39 0.65 -9.99
N PRO A 140 16.52 1.34 -9.68
CA PRO A 140 17.06 1.38 -8.33
C PRO A 140 16.09 1.97 -7.28
N GLY A 141 15.17 2.83 -7.69
CA GLY A 141 14.13 3.39 -6.83
C GLY A 141 13.23 2.34 -6.19
N VAL A 142 12.99 1.19 -6.86
CA VAL A 142 12.23 0.06 -6.29
C VAL A 142 12.86 -0.44 -4.99
N ALA A 143 14.18 -0.41 -4.87
CA ALA A 143 14.85 -0.78 -3.63
C ALA A 143 14.47 0.11 -2.46
N ILE A 144 14.21 1.41 -2.69
CA ILE A 144 13.78 2.36 -1.64
C ILE A 144 12.42 1.94 -1.10
N PHE A 145 11.49 1.60 -1.97
CA PHE A 145 10.16 1.12 -1.56
C PHE A 145 10.27 -0.15 -0.70
N LEU A 146 11.04 -1.14 -1.16
CA LEU A 146 11.27 -2.39 -0.41
C LEU A 146 11.95 -2.14 0.94
N VAL A 147 12.98 -1.30 0.98
CA VAL A 147 13.70 -0.98 2.23
C VAL A 147 12.75 -0.34 3.25
N VAL A 148 11.95 0.64 2.84
CA VAL A 148 11.00 1.30 3.74
C VAL A 148 9.93 0.31 4.21
N GLU A 149 9.40 -0.51 3.33
CA GLU A 149 8.40 -1.52 3.68
C GLU A 149 8.95 -2.54 4.67
N PHE A 150 10.11 -3.14 4.39
CA PHE A 150 10.74 -4.10 5.32
C PHE A 150 11.17 -3.47 6.66
N ALA A 151 11.56 -2.19 6.67
CA ALA A 151 11.88 -1.48 7.90
C ALA A 151 10.63 -1.23 8.79
N LEU A 152 9.45 -1.06 8.19
CA LEU A 152 8.20 -0.87 8.91
C LEU A 152 7.68 -2.16 9.56
N ILE A 153 7.95 -3.33 8.97
CA ILE A 153 7.47 -4.63 9.49
C ILE A 153 7.85 -4.86 10.97
N PRO A 154 9.13 -4.81 11.37
CA PRO A 154 9.51 -5.02 12.77
C PRO A 154 8.90 -3.96 13.68
N VAL A 155 8.79 -2.71 13.26
CA VAL A 155 8.17 -1.64 14.06
C VAL A 155 6.71 -1.97 14.36
N VAL A 156 5.95 -2.44 13.40
CA VAL A 156 4.54 -2.81 13.56
C VAL A 156 4.41 -4.08 14.43
N ILE A 157 5.25 -5.09 14.21
CA ILE A 157 5.25 -6.33 14.99
C ILE A 157 5.58 -6.05 16.47
N LEU A 158 6.63 -5.29 16.74
CA LEU A 158 7.05 -4.96 18.11
C LEU A 158 6.01 -4.10 18.85
N ARG A 159 5.24 -3.30 18.12
CA ARG A 159 4.21 -2.43 18.69
C ARG A 159 2.78 -2.98 18.59
N ARG A 160 2.60 -4.24 18.16
CA ARG A 160 1.28 -4.87 17.95
C ARG A 160 0.30 -4.71 19.12
N ARG A 161 0.76 -4.90 20.36
CA ARG A 161 -0.09 -4.76 21.57
C ARG A 161 -0.66 -3.34 21.73
N ARG A 162 0.10 -2.31 21.33
CA ARG A 162 -0.38 -0.92 21.33
C ARG A 162 -1.35 -0.64 20.18
N ILE A 163 -1.28 -1.44 19.10
CA ILE A 163 -2.19 -1.33 17.96
C ILE A 163 -3.54 -1.96 18.30
N GLU A 164 -3.54 -3.09 19.01
CA GLU A 164 -4.76 -3.76 19.50
C GLU A 164 -5.57 -2.86 20.44
N ALA A 165 -4.90 -2.08 21.29
CA ALA A 165 -5.54 -1.12 22.19
C ALA A 165 -6.23 0.08 21.50
N LEU A 166 -6.12 0.23 20.18
CA LEU A 166 -6.85 1.24 19.38
C LEU A 166 -8.23 0.79 18.92
N ALA A 167 -8.68 -0.38 19.34
CA ALA A 167 -9.91 -1.02 18.86
C ALA A 167 -11.20 -0.52 19.54
N GLU A 168 -11.11 0.40 20.52
CA GLU A 168 -12.26 1.00 21.21
C GLU A 168 -12.65 2.38 20.67
#